data_0edd2f398f9d30aba6110a2524973654
#
_entry.id   0edd2f398f9d30aba6110a2524973654
#
_cell.length_a   1.000
_cell.length_b   1.000
_cell.length_c   1.000
_cell.angle_alpha   90.00
_cell.angle_beta   90.00
_cell.angle_gamma   90.00
#
_symmetry.space_group_name_H-M   'P 1'
#
loop_
_entity.id
_entity.type
_entity.pdbx_description
1 polymer ?
#
loop_
_entity_poly.entity_id
_entity_poly.type
_entity_poly.pdbx_seq_one_letter_code
_entity_poly.pdbx_strand_id
1 'polypeptide(L)'
;VFFPYLMIYLQRYLNLENYAILLGIALILASIFSVVFGLFVDRIGKLKVLAPAIAFMALGLLLMYFIRPGDNASWMLIVFGTLMMIGYMVVASVYNALIRDYTPKDKVGLFQGIRMIFQVALPMCTGPFIGSAIISTSPTYVDEFNRVVHYPNPEMFLGAAGVLILSVIPALILVKMNKKKDETNEVC
;
A
#
# COMPACT_ATOMS: atom_id res chain seq x y z
N VAL A 1 1.61 -1.82 -7.62
CA VAL A 1 2.08 -0.98 -8.72
C VAL A 1 3.56 -0.65 -8.56
N PHE A 2 3.98 0.05 -7.50
CA PHE A 2 5.36 0.53 -7.32
C PHE A 2 6.33 -0.49 -6.72
N PHE A 3 5.86 -1.49 -5.97
CA PHE A 3 6.70 -2.39 -5.17
C PHE A 3 7.80 -3.11 -5.97
N PRO A 4 7.55 -3.64 -7.17
CA PRO A 4 8.60 -4.27 -7.97
C PRO A 4 9.71 -3.31 -8.40
N TYR A 5 9.38 -2.03 -8.55
CA TYR A 5 10.31 -0.99 -8.99
C TYR A 5 11.01 -0.26 -7.84
N LEU A 6 10.55 -0.46 -6.60
CA LEU A 6 11.03 0.29 -5.44
C LEU A 6 12.54 0.13 -5.22
N MET A 7 13.06 -1.09 -5.30
CA MET A 7 14.50 -1.33 -5.12
C MET A 7 15.34 -0.61 -6.19
N ILE A 8 14.93 -0.70 -7.45
CA ILE A 8 15.62 -0.04 -8.56
C ILE A 8 15.54 1.48 -8.40
N TYR A 9 14.39 2.01 -7.97
CA TYR A 9 14.19 3.42 -7.66
C TYR A 9 15.18 3.91 -6.60
N LEU A 10 15.31 3.19 -5.49
CA LEU A 10 16.19 3.57 -4.39
C LEU A 10 17.67 3.50 -4.79
N GLN A 11 18.04 2.44 -5.51
CA GLN A 11 19.42 2.20 -5.92
C GLN A 11 19.86 3.12 -7.06
N ARG A 12 19.04 3.29 -8.09
CA ARG A 12 19.42 3.96 -9.33
C ARG A 12 18.97 5.42 -9.41
N TYR A 13 17.75 5.73 -8.97
CA TYR A 13 17.23 7.09 -9.01
C TYR A 13 17.71 7.92 -7.81
N LEU A 14 17.60 7.40 -6.59
CA LEU A 14 18.06 8.10 -5.38
C LEU A 14 19.54 7.88 -5.09
N ASN A 15 20.21 6.96 -5.81
CA ASN A 15 21.62 6.63 -5.66
C ASN A 15 22.03 6.28 -4.22
N LEU A 16 21.18 5.51 -3.54
CA LEU A 16 21.39 5.10 -2.16
C LEU A 16 22.11 3.74 -2.12
N GLU A 17 23.36 3.71 -1.71
CA GLU A 17 24.14 2.47 -1.58
C GLU A 17 23.58 1.53 -0.52
N ASN A 18 23.09 2.09 0.61
CA ASN A 18 22.58 1.33 1.75
C ASN A 18 21.05 1.18 1.76
N TYR A 19 20.39 1.20 0.58
CA TYR A 19 18.93 1.16 0.45
C TYR A 19 18.28 -0.02 1.18
N ALA A 20 18.92 -1.18 1.22
CA ALA A 20 18.38 -2.37 1.88
C ALA A 20 18.30 -2.19 3.41
N ILE A 21 19.30 -1.56 4.02
CA ILE A 21 19.31 -1.24 5.45
C ILE A 21 18.25 -0.20 5.77
N LEU A 22 18.13 0.85 4.94
CA LEU A 22 17.14 1.91 5.12
C LEU A 22 15.71 1.36 5.02
N LEU A 23 15.43 0.48 4.05
CA LEU A 23 14.16 -0.23 3.94
C LEU A 23 13.91 -1.12 5.15
N GLY A 24 14.93 -1.85 5.63
CA GLY A 24 14.83 -2.68 6.82
C GLY A 24 14.44 -1.87 8.06
N ILE A 25 15.08 -0.73 8.27
CA ILE A 25 14.74 0.20 9.38
C ILE A 25 13.29 0.70 9.24
N ALA A 26 12.90 1.15 8.05
CA ALA A 26 11.54 1.63 7.80
C ALA A 26 10.48 0.54 8.06
N LEU A 27 10.75 -0.71 7.65
CA LEU A 27 9.85 -1.85 7.89
C LEU A 27 9.75 -2.22 9.38
N ILE A 28 10.88 -2.20 10.13
CA ILE A 28 10.87 -2.48 11.57
C ILE A 28 10.05 -1.40 12.29
N LEU A 29 10.31 -0.14 12.02
CA LEU A 29 9.55 0.97 12.59
C LEU A 29 8.06 0.86 12.25
N ALA A 30 7.73 0.63 10.98
CA ALA A 30 6.35 0.47 10.54
C ALA A 30 5.66 -0.72 11.23
N SER A 31 6.36 -1.83 11.46
CA SER A 31 5.81 -3.00 12.15
C SER A 31 5.47 -2.68 13.61
N ILE A 32 6.36 -1.99 14.32
CA ILE A 32 6.13 -1.58 15.71
C ILE A 32 4.89 -0.66 15.79
N PHE A 33 4.86 0.38 14.97
CA PHE A 33 3.72 1.30 14.92
C PHE A 33 2.42 0.62 14.48
N SER A 34 2.49 -0.32 13.53
CA SER A 34 1.31 -1.07 13.09
C SER A 34 0.68 -1.90 14.22
N VAL A 35 1.48 -2.49 15.11
CA VAL A 35 0.97 -3.20 16.29
C VAL A 35 0.23 -2.24 17.21
N VAL A 36 0.81 -1.07 17.49
CA VAL A 36 0.16 -0.03 18.31
C VAL A 36 -1.15 0.42 17.68
N PHE A 37 -1.17 0.70 16.38
CA PHE A 37 -2.38 1.05 15.66
C PHE A 37 -3.41 -0.08 15.64
N GLY A 38 -2.98 -1.35 15.61
CA GLY A 38 -3.85 -2.52 15.73
C GLY A 38 -4.70 -2.50 17.00
N LEU A 39 -4.11 -2.11 18.13
CA LEU A 39 -4.84 -1.96 19.40
C LEU A 39 -5.93 -0.88 19.33
N PHE A 40 -5.70 0.19 18.56
CA PHE A 40 -6.70 1.22 18.33
C PHE A 40 -7.82 0.73 17.41
N VAL A 41 -7.50 -0.09 16.41
CA VAL A 41 -8.52 -0.71 15.52
C VAL A 41 -9.53 -1.51 16.32
N ASP A 42 -9.07 -2.29 17.29
CA ASP A 42 -9.94 -3.12 18.12
C ASP A 42 -10.85 -2.29 19.06
N ARG A 43 -10.37 -1.12 19.52
CA ARG A 43 -11.13 -0.23 20.41
C ARG A 43 -12.13 0.68 19.68
N ILE A 44 -11.72 1.26 18.56
CA ILE A 44 -12.50 2.29 17.84
C ILE A 44 -13.47 1.65 16.84
N GLY A 45 -13.11 0.46 16.37
CA GLY A 45 -13.87 -0.28 15.36
C GLY A 45 -13.23 -0.22 13.97
N LYS A 46 -13.23 -1.36 13.30
CA LYS A 46 -12.52 -1.62 12.02
C LYS A 46 -12.84 -0.61 10.92
N LEU A 47 -14.11 -0.31 10.71
CA LEU A 47 -14.55 0.61 9.63
C LEU A 47 -14.21 2.07 9.91
N LYS A 48 -14.20 2.49 11.19
CA LYS A 48 -13.86 3.87 11.56
C LYS A 48 -12.38 4.16 11.38
N VAL A 49 -11.52 3.16 11.56
CA VAL A 49 -10.06 3.28 11.39
C VAL A 49 -9.64 3.16 9.93
N LEU A 50 -10.47 2.57 9.07
CA LEU A 50 -10.14 2.36 7.65
C LEU A 50 -9.90 3.68 6.90
N ALA A 51 -10.76 4.67 7.09
CA ALA A 51 -10.64 5.96 6.42
C ALA A 51 -9.33 6.72 6.79
N PRO A 52 -9.00 6.92 8.08
CA PRO A 52 -7.73 7.53 8.44
C PRO A 52 -6.52 6.70 7.99
N ALA A 53 -6.58 5.37 8.00
CA ALA A 53 -5.49 4.53 7.52
C ALA A 53 -5.23 4.69 6.02
N ILE A 54 -6.28 4.77 5.20
CA ILE A 54 -6.17 5.08 3.77
C ILE A 54 -5.58 6.49 3.57
N ALA A 55 -5.99 7.47 4.37
CA ALA A 55 -5.45 8.83 4.32
C ALA A 55 -3.96 8.86 4.68
N PHE A 56 -3.52 8.14 5.71
CA PHE A 56 -2.10 8.00 6.05
C PHE A 56 -1.29 7.36 4.94
N MET A 57 -1.81 6.30 4.32
CA MET A 57 -1.15 5.66 3.18
C MET A 57 -1.04 6.61 1.98
N ALA A 58 -2.11 7.33 1.65
CA ALA A 58 -2.12 8.30 0.57
C ALA A 58 -1.13 9.45 0.83
N LEU A 59 -1.10 9.97 2.05
CA LEU A 59 -0.15 11.00 2.47
C LEU A 59 1.30 10.49 2.32
N GLY A 60 1.58 9.27 2.78
CA GLY A 60 2.90 8.66 2.64
C GLY A 60 3.33 8.52 1.18
N LEU A 61 2.42 8.07 0.29
CA LEU A 61 2.70 7.97 -1.15
C LEU A 61 2.97 9.35 -1.78
N LEU A 62 2.19 10.37 -1.40
CA LEU A 62 2.41 11.74 -1.87
C LEU A 62 3.76 12.31 -1.38
N LEU A 63 4.12 12.06 -0.12
CA LEU A 63 5.40 12.50 0.43
C LEU A 63 6.58 11.80 -0.26
N MET A 64 6.46 10.51 -0.57
CA MET A 64 7.48 9.76 -1.33
C MET A 64 7.72 10.36 -2.72
N TYR A 65 6.69 10.95 -3.36
CA TYR A 65 6.84 11.65 -4.64
C TYR A 65 7.79 12.85 -4.56
N PHE A 66 7.86 13.55 -3.42
CA PHE A 66 8.69 14.72 -3.24
C PHE A 66 10.16 14.43 -2.93
N ILE A 67 10.53 13.16 -2.70
CA ILE A 67 11.93 12.79 -2.45
C ILE A 67 12.75 13.02 -3.72
N ARG A 68 13.84 13.77 -3.59
CA ARG A 68 14.81 14.03 -4.64
C ARG A 68 16.16 13.45 -4.26
N PRO A 69 17.02 13.08 -5.24
CA PRO A 69 18.39 12.68 -4.97
C PRO A 69 19.15 13.80 -4.23
N GLY A 70 19.86 13.45 -3.16
CA GLY A 70 20.64 14.40 -2.36
C GLY A 70 20.92 13.88 -0.96
N ASP A 71 21.67 14.63 -0.18
CA ASP A 71 22.16 14.23 1.17
C ASP A 71 21.03 13.88 2.15
N ASN A 72 19.85 14.47 1.99
CA ASN A 72 18.71 14.24 2.85
C ASN A 72 17.80 13.07 2.38
N ALA A 73 18.08 12.47 1.22
CA ALA A 73 17.21 11.42 0.66
C ALA A 73 17.02 10.22 1.59
N SER A 74 18.08 9.82 2.33
CA SER A 74 18.04 8.72 3.28
C SER A 74 17.07 8.97 4.43
N TRP A 75 17.12 10.15 5.04
CA TRP A 75 16.21 10.53 6.13
C TRP A 75 14.76 10.67 5.66
N MET A 76 14.56 11.32 4.52
CA MET A 76 13.23 11.45 3.92
C MET A 76 12.64 10.08 3.60
N LEU A 77 13.45 9.15 3.08
CA LEU A 77 13.03 7.78 2.82
C LEU A 77 12.58 7.06 4.09
N ILE A 78 13.36 7.14 5.19
CA ILE A 78 13.00 6.50 6.45
C ILE A 78 11.66 7.08 6.95
N VAL A 79 11.51 8.39 7.02
CA VAL A 79 10.31 9.03 7.58
C VAL A 79 9.09 8.78 6.71
N PHE A 80 9.17 9.10 5.42
CA PHE A 80 8.02 9.01 4.51
C PHE A 80 7.70 7.55 4.14
N GLY A 81 8.73 6.72 3.96
CA GLY A 81 8.57 5.29 3.73
C GLY A 81 7.94 4.59 4.93
N THR A 82 8.35 4.93 6.16
CA THR A 82 7.72 4.41 7.38
C THR A 82 6.25 4.81 7.47
N LEU A 83 5.94 6.09 7.22
CA LEU A 83 4.56 6.58 7.22
C LEU A 83 3.67 5.85 6.21
N MET A 84 4.16 5.68 4.98
CA MET A 84 3.48 4.93 3.93
C MET A 84 3.25 3.47 4.34
N MET A 85 4.28 2.81 4.90
CA MET A 85 4.21 1.41 5.31
C MET A 85 3.27 1.20 6.50
N ILE A 86 3.23 2.12 7.48
CA ILE A 86 2.24 2.08 8.57
C ILE A 86 0.83 2.09 7.99
N GLY A 87 0.53 3.06 7.10
CA GLY A 87 -0.77 3.14 6.44
C GLY A 87 -1.13 1.86 5.72
N TYR A 88 -0.21 1.31 4.94
CA TYR A 88 -0.40 0.05 4.23
C TYR A 88 -0.70 -1.12 5.16
N MET A 89 0.10 -1.31 6.22
CA MET A 89 -0.06 -2.42 7.16
C MET A 89 -1.40 -2.33 7.91
N VAL A 90 -1.80 -1.14 8.32
CA VAL A 90 -3.10 -0.93 9.00
C VAL A 90 -4.26 -1.19 8.06
N VAL A 91 -4.23 -0.66 6.83
CA VAL A 91 -5.25 -0.92 5.80
C VAL A 91 -5.36 -2.41 5.51
N ALA A 92 -4.23 -3.09 5.28
CA ALA A 92 -4.20 -4.53 5.02
C ALA A 92 -4.76 -5.35 6.20
N SER A 93 -4.41 -4.98 7.43
CA SER A 93 -4.93 -5.64 8.64
C SER A 93 -6.44 -5.48 8.78
N VAL A 94 -6.97 -4.27 8.57
CA VAL A 94 -8.42 -3.99 8.64
C VAL A 94 -9.18 -4.76 7.56
N TYR A 95 -8.70 -4.75 6.31
CA TYR A 95 -9.33 -5.52 5.24
C TYR A 95 -9.31 -7.02 5.52
N ASN A 96 -8.20 -7.57 6.01
CA ASN A 96 -8.08 -8.97 6.37
C ASN A 96 -9.06 -9.35 7.50
N ALA A 97 -9.23 -8.48 8.49
CA ALA A 97 -10.18 -8.66 9.56
C ALA A 97 -11.63 -8.60 9.07
N LEU A 98 -11.96 -7.65 8.19
CA LEU A 98 -13.30 -7.54 7.59
C LEU A 98 -13.64 -8.77 6.73
N ILE A 99 -12.71 -9.21 5.87
CA ILE A 99 -12.91 -10.43 5.04
C ILE A 99 -13.22 -11.62 5.94
N ARG A 100 -12.51 -11.78 7.05
CA ARG A 100 -12.75 -12.88 8.01
C ARG A 100 -14.14 -12.78 8.64
N ASP A 101 -14.58 -11.58 9.01
CA ASP A 101 -15.89 -11.37 9.65
C ASP A 101 -17.07 -11.64 8.71
N TYR A 102 -16.89 -11.36 7.42
CA TYR A 102 -17.92 -11.58 6.39
C TYR A 102 -17.84 -12.96 5.73
N THR A 103 -16.84 -13.78 6.05
CA THR A 103 -16.70 -15.14 5.48
C THR A 103 -17.59 -16.12 6.20
N PRO A 104 -18.56 -16.79 5.52
CA PRO A 104 -19.38 -17.85 6.11
C PRO A 104 -18.51 -19.04 6.55
N LYS A 105 -18.81 -19.61 7.71
CA LYS A 105 -18.01 -20.70 8.31
C LYS A 105 -18.02 -21.98 7.47
N ASP A 106 -19.08 -22.23 6.74
CA ASP A 106 -19.27 -23.40 5.86
C ASP A 106 -18.55 -23.28 4.51
N LYS A 107 -18.11 -22.07 4.12
CA LYS A 107 -17.52 -21.78 2.81
C LYS A 107 -16.12 -21.13 2.89
N VAL A 108 -15.43 -21.29 4.01
CA VAL A 108 -14.12 -20.65 4.26
C VAL A 108 -13.11 -20.95 3.16
N GLY A 109 -13.02 -22.21 2.69
CA GLY A 109 -12.08 -22.61 1.65
C GLY A 109 -12.33 -21.91 0.32
N LEU A 110 -13.59 -21.82 -0.12
CA LEU A 110 -13.97 -21.11 -1.35
C LEU A 110 -13.63 -19.62 -1.28
N PHE A 111 -13.99 -18.96 -0.17
CA PHE A 111 -13.72 -17.54 0.03
C PHE A 111 -12.21 -17.27 0.10
N GLN A 112 -11.44 -18.17 0.72
CA GLN A 112 -9.99 -18.03 0.75
C GLN A 112 -9.37 -18.17 -0.65
N GLY A 113 -9.87 -19.08 -1.49
CA GLY A 113 -9.44 -19.22 -2.87
C GLY A 113 -9.72 -17.95 -3.69
N ILE A 114 -10.94 -17.41 -3.61
CA ILE A 114 -11.33 -16.16 -4.27
C ILE A 114 -10.44 -15.00 -3.79
N ARG A 115 -10.20 -14.91 -2.48
CA ARG A 115 -9.32 -13.91 -1.91
C ARG A 115 -7.90 -13.96 -2.49
N MET A 116 -7.32 -15.16 -2.64
CA MET A 116 -5.97 -15.32 -3.21
C MET A 116 -5.91 -14.83 -4.66
N ILE A 117 -6.96 -15.05 -5.45
CA ILE A 117 -7.04 -14.55 -6.83
C ILE A 117 -7.03 -13.00 -6.84
N PHE A 118 -7.89 -12.36 -6.06
CA PHE A 118 -8.05 -10.90 -6.09
C PHE A 118 -6.96 -10.15 -5.33
N GLN A 119 -6.44 -10.71 -4.24
CA GLN A 119 -5.45 -10.05 -3.39
C GLN A 119 -4.01 -10.30 -3.84
N VAL A 120 -3.74 -11.43 -4.48
CA VAL A 120 -2.38 -11.84 -4.87
C VAL A 120 -2.24 -11.95 -6.38
N ALA A 121 -2.99 -12.86 -7.04
CA ALA A 121 -2.77 -13.18 -8.45
C ALA A 121 -3.04 -11.96 -9.35
N LEU A 122 -4.16 -11.30 -9.18
CA LEU A 122 -4.55 -10.16 -10.00
C LEU A 122 -3.57 -8.97 -9.85
N PRO A 123 -3.20 -8.51 -8.63
CA PRO A 123 -2.19 -7.45 -8.47
C PRO A 123 -0.79 -7.85 -8.96
N MET A 124 -0.38 -9.11 -8.83
CA MET A 124 0.90 -9.58 -9.35
C MET A 124 0.95 -9.57 -10.87
N CYS A 125 -0.17 -9.88 -11.53
CA CYS A 125 -0.26 -9.80 -12.98
C CYS A 125 -0.38 -8.36 -13.49
N THR A 126 -1.28 -7.55 -12.91
CA THR A 126 -1.60 -6.20 -13.43
C THR A 126 -0.62 -5.13 -12.96
N GLY A 127 -0.07 -5.28 -11.75
CA GLY A 127 0.82 -4.29 -11.14
C GLY A 127 2.04 -3.91 -11.98
N PRO A 128 2.82 -4.87 -12.50
CA PRO A 128 3.96 -4.60 -13.38
C PRO A 128 3.58 -3.87 -14.67
N PHE A 129 2.44 -4.22 -15.29
CA PHE A 129 1.98 -3.54 -16.52
C PHE A 129 1.63 -2.07 -16.25
N ILE A 130 0.92 -1.79 -15.16
CA ILE A 130 0.59 -0.41 -14.75
C ILE A 130 1.88 0.35 -14.44
N GLY A 131 2.80 -0.28 -13.66
CA GLY A 131 4.08 0.31 -13.33
C GLY A 131 4.92 0.62 -14.58
N SER A 132 5.04 -0.34 -15.50
CA SER A 132 5.75 -0.17 -16.78
C SER A 132 5.15 0.96 -17.62
N ALA A 133 3.83 1.07 -17.71
CA ALA A 133 3.17 2.16 -18.43
C ALA A 133 3.49 3.54 -17.82
N ILE A 134 3.56 3.65 -16.48
CA ILE A 134 3.89 4.90 -15.80
C ILE A 134 5.34 5.31 -16.06
N ILE A 135 6.29 4.37 -16.02
CA ILE A 135 7.71 4.66 -16.19
C ILE A 135 8.16 4.73 -17.66
N SER A 136 7.28 4.41 -18.61
CA SER A 136 7.62 4.37 -20.05
C SER A 136 8.11 5.71 -20.63
N THR A 137 7.78 6.83 -19.98
CA THR A 137 8.22 8.18 -20.37
C THR A 137 9.53 8.61 -19.71
N SER A 138 10.08 7.78 -18.80
CA SER A 138 11.30 8.08 -18.05
C SER A 138 12.57 7.86 -18.89
N PRO A 139 13.70 8.48 -18.54
CA PRO A 139 14.99 8.16 -19.14
C PRO A 139 15.31 6.68 -19.09
N THR A 140 16.09 6.20 -20.04
CA THR A 140 16.49 4.80 -20.14
C THR A 140 17.91 4.58 -19.63
N TYR A 141 18.19 3.38 -19.16
CA TYR A 141 19.54 2.90 -18.87
C TYR A 141 19.75 1.50 -19.44
N VAL A 142 21.00 1.08 -19.56
CA VAL A 142 21.34 -0.28 -19.99
C VAL A 142 21.49 -1.14 -18.76
N ASP A 143 20.71 -2.21 -18.68
CA ASP A 143 20.73 -3.23 -17.62
C ASP A 143 21.98 -4.13 -17.74
N GLU A 144 22.30 -4.91 -16.71
CA GLU A 144 23.40 -5.90 -16.68
C GLU A 144 23.28 -6.96 -17.80
N PHE A 145 22.06 -7.16 -18.31
CA PHE A 145 21.78 -8.05 -19.45
C PHE A 145 21.81 -7.33 -20.81
N ASN A 146 22.40 -6.14 -20.87
CA ASN A 146 22.50 -5.32 -22.08
C ASN A 146 21.14 -4.91 -22.68
N ARG A 147 20.10 -4.81 -21.86
CA ARG A 147 18.76 -4.39 -22.26
C ARG A 147 18.53 -2.92 -21.89
N VAL A 148 17.88 -2.18 -22.78
CA VAL A 148 17.45 -0.81 -22.52
C VAL A 148 16.18 -0.85 -21.66
N VAL A 149 16.27 -0.34 -20.44
CA VAL A 149 15.18 -0.33 -19.45
C VAL A 149 14.95 1.11 -18.97
N HIS A 150 13.68 1.45 -18.67
CA HIS A 150 13.34 2.76 -18.13
C HIS A 150 13.68 2.87 -16.64
N TYR A 151 14.17 4.04 -16.22
CA TYR A 151 14.34 4.34 -14.81
C TYR A 151 12.98 4.46 -14.12
N PRO A 152 12.78 3.79 -12.97
CA PRO A 152 11.66 4.10 -12.11
C PRO A 152 11.77 5.55 -11.62
N ASN A 153 10.71 6.32 -11.82
CA ASN A 153 10.64 7.73 -11.46
C ASN A 153 9.66 7.95 -10.29
N PRO A 154 9.65 9.11 -9.61
CA PRO A 154 8.73 9.41 -8.53
C PRO A 154 7.24 9.31 -8.93
N GLU A 155 6.91 9.45 -10.22
CA GLU A 155 5.53 9.40 -10.74
C GLU A 155 4.84 8.05 -10.45
N MET A 156 5.63 6.99 -10.23
CA MET A 156 5.07 5.69 -9.81
C MET A 156 4.30 5.77 -8.48
N PHE A 157 4.68 6.68 -7.58
CA PHE A 157 3.96 6.88 -6.32
C PHE A 157 2.64 7.61 -6.54
N LEU A 158 2.58 8.55 -7.49
CA LEU A 158 1.32 9.19 -7.91
C LEU A 158 0.39 8.18 -8.57
N GLY A 159 0.92 7.32 -9.43
CA GLY A 159 0.15 6.23 -10.02
C GLY A 159 -0.40 5.27 -8.95
N ALA A 160 0.41 4.93 -7.94
CA ALA A 160 -0.04 4.11 -6.82
C ALA A 160 -1.11 4.83 -5.97
N ALA A 161 -0.98 6.14 -5.74
CA ALA A 161 -1.99 6.94 -5.06
C ALA A 161 -3.31 6.99 -5.86
N GLY A 162 -3.24 7.10 -7.19
CA GLY A 162 -4.41 7.02 -8.08
C GLY A 162 -5.14 5.69 -7.95
N VAL A 163 -4.41 4.57 -7.96
CA VAL A 163 -5.00 3.24 -7.73
C VAL A 163 -5.58 3.11 -6.31
N LEU A 164 -4.94 3.74 -5.31
CA LEU A 164 -5.45 3.75 -3.93
C LEU A 164 -6.83 4.43 -3.84
N ILE A 165 -7.08 5.49 -4.62
CA ILE A 165 -8.40 6.16 -4.66
C ILE A 165 -9.51 5.17 -5.05
N LEU A 166 -9.23 4.23 -5.95
CA LEU A 166 -10.20 3.20 -6.32
C LEU A 166 -10.58 2.31 -5.12
N SER A 167 -9.70 2.15 -4.14
CA SER A 167 -9.98 1.37 -2.93
C SER A 167 -10.95 2.07 -1.97
N VAL A 168 -11.12 3.38 -2.11
CA VAL A 168 -12.08 4.16 -1.32
C VAL A 168 -13.52 3.77 -1.66
N ILE A 169 -13.80 3.40 -2.91
CA ILE A 169 -15.14 3.02 -3.37
C ILE A 169 -15.70 1.84 -2.56
N PRO A 170 -15.02 0.66 -2.50
CA PRO A 170 -15.50 -0.45 -1.68
C PRO A 170 -15.53 -0.12 -0.19
N ALA A 171 -14.60 0.71 0.31
CA ALA A 171 -14.61 1.15 1.69
C ALA A 171 -15.88 1.93 2.04
N LEU A 172 -16.29 2.88 1.20
CA LEU A 172 -17.53 3.65 1.38
C LEU A 172 -18.78 2.76 1.30
N ILE A 173 -18.80 1.78 0.39
CA ILE A 173 -19.90 0.82 0.28
C ILE A 173 -20.02 0.01 1.58
N LEU A 174 -18.92 -0.48 2.12
CA LEU A 174 -18.91 -1.23 3.39
C LEU A 174 -19.41 -0.39 4.57
N VAL A 175 -18.96 0.87 4.67
CA VAL A 175 -19.42 1.78 5.72
C VAL A 175 -20.93 2.02 5.61
N LYS A 176 -21.45 2.24 4.41
CA LYS A 176 -22.88 2.45 4.16
C LYS A 176 -23.72 1.21 4.50
N MET A 177 -23.23 0.02 4.13
CA MET A 177 -23.88 -1.25 4.44
C MET A 177 -23.96 -1.50 5.95
N ASN A 178 -22.86 -1.23 6.67
CA ASN A 178 -22.81 -1.43 8.11
C ASN A 178 -23.76 -0.49 8.83
N LYS A 179 -23.80 0.80 8.44
CA LYS A 179 -24.71 1.79 9.01
C LYS A 179 -26.17 1.36 8.86
N LYS A 180 -26.55 0.85 7.67
CA LYS A 180 -27.92 0.35 7.42
C LYS A 180 -28.27 -0.84 8.29
N LYS A 181 -27.29 -1.73 8.59
CA LYS A 181 -27.49 -2.90 9.45
C LYS A 181 -27.72 -2.48 10.91
N ASP A 182 -26.98 -1.49 11.39
CA ASP A 182 -27.12 -0.96 12.75
C ASP A 182 -28.51 -0.30 12.92
N GLU A 183 -28.94 0.52 11.96
CA GLU A 183 -30.30 1.14 11.97
C GLU A 183 -31.42 0.10 11.96
N THR A 184 -31.25 -1.04 11.27
CA THR A 184 -32.25 -2.12 11.24
C THR A 184 -32.33 -2.87 12.57
N ASN A 185 -31.21 -3.02 13.27
CA ASN A 185 -31.15 -3.70 14.57
C ASN A 185 -31.67 -2.81 15.74
N GLU A 186 -31.70 -1.49 15.59
CA GLU A 186 -32.27 -0.57 16.58
C GLU A 186 -33.81 -0.47 16.49
N VAL A 187 -34.40 -0.93 15.39
CA VAL A 187 -35.85 -0.86 15.13
C VAL A 187 -36.57 -2.18 15.53
N CYS A 188 -35.83 -3.23 15.81
CA CYS A 188 -36.34 -4.51 16.31
C CYS A 188 -36.14 -4.65 17.81
#